data_cdbad85fc696faefe9d4253d5944077b
#
_entry.id   cdbad85fc696faefe9d4253d5944077b
#
_cell.length_a   1.000
_cell.length_b   1.000
_cell.length_c   1.000
_cell.angle_alpha   90.00
_cell.angle_beta   90.00
_cell.angle_gamma   90.00
#
_symmetry.space_group_name_H-M   'P 1'
#
loop_
_entity.id
_entity.type
_entity.pdbx_description
1 polymer ?
#
loop_
_entity_poly.entity_id
_entity_poly.type
_entity_poly.pdbx_seq_one_letter_code
_entity_poly.pdbx_strand_id
1 'polypeptide(L)'
;DHRCSYLGSLTTLRMAKEINPEVVTKSSVMLGLGEGERELEQTIDDLREFGVDVVTFGQYLRPSMLHLPVREHLSPARFKALEERAMTKGFLYVASGPLVRSSYKAAEFYIAGLLRQRKAAEAAAQTNPSAQVPSAQDNTATTNAVTQASGENTNI
;
A
#
# COMPACT_ATOMS: atom_id res chain seq x y z
N ASP A 1 18.37 17.75 -0.20
CA ASP A 1 19.56 16.90 -0.09
C ASP A 1 19.89 16.35 -1.48
N HIS A 2 21.11 16.59 -1.98
CA HIS A 2 21.58 16.12 -3.29
C HIS A 2 21.58 14.59 -3.45
N ARG A 3 21.44 13.85 -2.37
CA ARG A 3 21.35 12.37 -2.36
C ARG A 3 19.94 11.85 -2.60
N CYS A 4 18.94 12.72 -2.49
CA CYS A 4 17.54 12.36 -2.70
C CYS A 4 17.06 12.97 -4.02
N SER A 5 16.72 12.14 -4.99
CA SER A 5 16.10 12.57 -6.24
C SER A 5 14.60 12.27 -6.21
N TYR A 6 13.85 13.01 -6.99
CA TYR A 6 12.41 12.79 -7.18
C TYR A 6 12.13 11.35 -7.67
N LEU A 7 12.75 10.96 -8.76
CA LEU A 7 12.60 9.63 -9.33
C LEU A 7 13.07 8.51 -8.37
N GLY A 8 14.18 8.74 -7.66
CA GLY A 8 14.67 7.78 -6.67
C GLY A 8 13.69 7.54 -5.53
N SER A 9 12.99 8.59 -5.09
CA SER A 9 11.94 8.48 -4.06
C SER A 9 10.73 7.67 -4.57
N LEU A 10 10.28 7.93 -5.79
CA LEU A 10 9.20 7.17 -6.42
C LEU A 10 9.58 5.70 -6.62
N THR A 11 10.78 5.45 -7.14
CA THR A 11 11.29 4.07 -7.34
C THR A 11 11.35 3.29 -6.03
N THR A 12 11.78 3.92 -4.93
CA THR A 12 11.81 3.28 -3.61
C THR A 12 10.40 2.82 -3.17
N LEU A 13 9.38 3.65 -3.39
CA LEU A 13 8.00 3.31 -3.06
C LEU A 13 7.46 2.16 -3.94
N ARG A 14 7.79 2.16 -5.24
CA ARG A 14 7.46 1.06 -6.16
C ARG A 14 8.12 -0.24 -5.72
N MET A 15 9.43 -0.23 -5.43
CA MET A 15 10.15 -1.41 -4.96
C MET A 15 9.54 -2.00 -3.68
N ALA A 16 9.08 -1.16 -2.76
CA ALA A 16 8.40 -1.65 -1.56
C ALA A 16 7.14 -2.46 -1.91
N LYS A 17 6.37 -2.02 -2.91
CA LYS A 17 5.19 -2.72 -3.43
C LYS A 17 5.54 -4.00 -4.18
N GLU A 18 6.64 -4.00 -4.94
CA GLU A 18 7.12 -5.20 -5.64
C GLU A 18 7.57 -6.29 -4.67
N ILE A 19 8.23 -5.91 -3.57
CA ILE A 19 8.67 -6.84 -2.52
C ILE A 19 7.47 -7.38 -1.72
N ASN A 20 6.53 -6.50 -1.36
CA ASN A 20 5.33 -6.87 -0.64
C ASN A 20 4.13 -6.05 -1.13
N PRO A 21 3.27 -6.62 -2.00
CA PRO A 21 2.09 -5.92 -2.53
C PRO A 21 1.09 -5.43 -1.47
N GLU A 22 1.08 -6.07 -0.30
CA GLU A 22 0.17 -5.72 0.80
C GLU A 22 0.64 -4.52 1.62
N VAL A 23 1.88 -4.06 1.45
CA VAL A 23 2.37 -2.90 2.19
C VAL A 23 1.64 -1.63 1.75
N VAL A 24 1.19 -0.84 2.71
CA VAL A 24 0.62 0.48 2.44
C VAL A 24 1.73 1.50 2.31
N THR A 25 1.87 2.08 1.11
CA THR A 25 2.88 3.10 0.83
C THR A 25 2.31 4.50 0.97
N LYS A 26 3.12 5.42 1.48
CA LYS A 26 2.70 6.80 1.73
C LYS A 26 3.76 7.79 1.27
N SER A 27 3.29 8.89 0.68
CA SER A 27 4.12 10.06 0.37
C SER A 27 3.53 11.34 0.98
N SER A 28 4.38 12.35 1.16
CA SER A 28 3.98 13.66 1.67
C SER A 28 4.58 14.75 0.79
N VAL A 29 3.74 15.66 0.34
CA VAL A 29 4.11 16.79 -0.50
C VAL A 29 3.93 18.09 0.28
N MET A 30 4.99 18.91 0.34
CA MET A 30 4.95 20.20 1.00
C MET A 30 4.79 21.29 -0.09
N LEU A 31 3.80 22.16 0.09
CA LEU A 31 3.36 23.15 -0.89
C LEU A 31 3.72 24.58 -0.45
N GLY A 32 3.88 25.46 -1.42
CA GLY A 32 4.20 26.88 -1.21
C GLY A 32 5.66 27.22 -1.44
N LEU A 33 6.37 26.40 -2.20
CA LEU A 33 7.75 26.62 -2.64
C LEU A 33 7.84 27.26 -4.03
N GLY A 34 6.70 27.44 -4.71
CA GLY A 34 6.60 28.05 -6.05
C GLY A 34 6.25 27.04 -7.15
N GLU A 35 5.78 25.87 -6.76
CA GLU A 35 5.31 24.82 -7.66
C GLU A 35 4.08 25.27 -8.46
N GLY A 36 4.05 24.92 -9.75
CA GLY A 36 2.93 25.19 -10.64
C GLY A 36 1.84 24.11 -10.58
N GLU A 37 0.62 24.46 -11.03
CA GLU A 37 -0.50 23.50 -11.08
C GLU A 37 -0.18 22.25 -11.92
N ARG A 38 0.56 22.40 -13.03
CA ARG A 38 0.97 21.27 -13.88
C ARG A 38 1.95 20.34 -13.18
N GLU A 39 2.88 20.91 -12.40
CA GLU A 39 3.84 20.13 -11.63
C GLU A 39 3.15 19.34 -10.50
N LEU A 40 2.14 19.95 -9.86
CA LEU A 40 1.33 19.28 -8.85
C LEU A 40 0.51 18.13 -9.46
N GLU A 41 -0.15 18.37 -10.60
CA GLU A 41 -0.91 17.34 -11.29
C GLU A 41 0.00 16.18 -11.71
N GLN A 42 1.15 16.47 -12.31
CA GLN A 42 2.13 15.45 -12.68
C GLN A 42 2.62 14.67 -11.46
N THR A 43 2.88 15.36 -10.34
CA THR A 43 3.32 14.70 -9.10
C THR A 43 2.26 13.73 -8.57
N ILE A 44 0.97 14.12 -8.64
CA ILE A 44 -0.13 13.25 -8.22
C ILE A 44 -0.21 12.02 -9.13
N ASP A 45 -0.12 12.20 -10.44
CA ASP A 45 -0.16 11.12 -11.43
C ASP A 45 1.03 10.17 -11.26
N ASP A 46 2.24 10.71 -11.12
CA ASP A 46 3.44 9.90 -10.87
C ASP A 46 3.33 9.08 -9.60
N LEU A 47 2.87 9.67 -8.50
CA LEU A 47 2.67 8.96 -7.24
C LEU A 47 1.70 7.77 -7.42
N ARG A 48 0.62 7.95 -8.17
CA ARG A 48 -0.32 6.86 -8.46
C ARG A 48 0.26 5.80 -9.36
N GLU A 49 0.97 6.20 -10.42
CA GLU A 49 1.64 5.28 -11.34
C GLU A 49 2.68 4.41 -10.62
N PHE A 50 3.37 4.99 -9.63
CA PHE A 50 4.35 4.27 -8.81
C PHE A 50 3.72 3.48 -7.64
N GLY A 51 2.39 3.38 -7.58
CA GLY A 51 1.67 2.52 -6.65
C GLY A 51 1.54 3.08 -5.23
N VAL A 52 1.64 4.40 -5.07
CA VAL A 52 1.46 5.03 -3.75
C VAL A 52 -0.01 5.00 -3.34
N ASP A 53 -0.29 4.48 -2.16
CA ASP A 53 -1.64 4.34 -1.63
C ASP A 53 -2.16 5.59 -0.95
N VAL A 54 -1.29 6.28 -0.22
CA VAL A 54 -1.65 7.43 0.62
C VAL A 54 -0.79 8.63 0.28
N VAL A 55 -1.43 9.78 0.12
CA VAL A 55 -0.73 11.05 -0.06
C VAL A 55 -1.21 12.11 0.93
N THR A 56 -0.28 12.92 1.41
CA THR A 56 -0.62 14.07 2.25
C THR A 56 -0.04 15.34 1.66
N PHE A 57 -0.82 16.42 1.66
CA PHE A 57 -0.43 17.76 1.22
C PHE A 57 -0.43 18.72 2.40
N GLY A 58 0.68 19.38 2.65
CA GLY A 58 0.83 20.32 3.74
C GLY A 58 1.50 21.61 3.32
N GLN A 59 1.26 22.71 4.04
CA GLN A 59 1.95 23.97 3.81
C GLN A 59 3.42 23.85 4.25
N TYR A 60 4.33 24.23 3.36
CA TYR A 60 5.73 24.41 3.72
C TYR A 60 5.87 25.60 4.68
N LEU A 61 6.49 25.36 5.81
CA LEU A 61 6.86 26.40 6.78
C LEU A 61 8.37 26.42 6.89
N ARG A 62 8.98 27.58 6.65
CA ARG A 62 10.42 27.75 6.67
C ARG A 62 11.00 27.51 8.07
N PRO A 63 11.84 26.47 8.27
CA PRO A 63 12.35 26.16 9.61
C PRO A 63 13.39 27.18 10.12
N SER A 64 14.20 27.74 9.24
CA SER A 64 15.20 28.78 9.56
C SER A 64 15.56 29.59 8.31
N MET A 65 16.30 30.67 8.49
CA MET A 65 16.75 31.54 7.39
C MET A 65 17.67 30.82 6.39
N LEU A 66 18.23 29.68 6.75
CA LEU A 66 19.08 28.86 5.87
C LEU A 66 18.28 27.99 4.90
N HIS A 67 16.96 27.85 5.11
CA HIS A 67 16.08 27.06 4.26
C HIS A 67 15.42 27.92 3.19
N LEU A 68 14.81 27.28 2.21
CA LEU A 68 14.10 27.95 1.13
C LEU A 68 13.01 28.89 1.70
N PRO A 69 12.83 30.09 1.13
CA PRO A 69 11.75 30.98 1.55
C PRO A 69 10.40 30.39 1.13
N VAL A 70 9.38 30.63 1.94
CA VAL A 70 7.99 30.40 1.51
C VAL A 70 7.68 31.36 0.36
N ARG A 71 7.21 30.84 -0.76
CA ARG A 71 6.80 31.62 -1.94
C ARG A 71 5.33 31.98 -1.88
N GLU A 72 4.51 31.06 -1.37
CA GLU A 72 3.07 31.23 -1.29
C GLU A 72 2.51 30.54 -0.05
N HIS A 73 1.49 31.14 0.57
CA HIS A 73 0.63 30.48 1.54
C HIS A 73 -0.68 30.11 0.86
N LEU A 74 -0.89 28.80 0.66
CA LEU A 74 -2.09 28.30 0.00
C LEU A 74 -3.33 28.48 0.89
N SER A 75 -4.45 28.86 0.27
CA SER A 75 -5.72 28.94 0.97
C SER A 75 -6.27 27.58 1.36
N PRO A 76 -7.08 27.46 2.42
CA PRO A 76 -7.77 26.21 2.76
C PRO A 76 -8.61 25.66 1.60
N ALA A 77 -9.23 26.53 0.81
CA ALA A 77 -10.00 26.14 -0.37
C ALA A 77 -9.14 25.44 -1.43
N ARG A 78 -7.90 25.92 -1.64
CA ARG A 78 -6.96 25.31 -2.58
C ARG A 78 -6.49 23.94 -2.10
N PHE A 79 -6.25 23.77 -0.79
CA PHE A 79 -5.98 22.46 -0.19
C PHE A 79 -7.14 21.49 -0.40
N LYS A 80 -8.38 21.95 -0.19
CA LYS A 80 -9.58 21.13 -0.40
C LYS A 80 -9.73 20.69 -1.87
N ALA A 81 -9.57 21.61 -2.81
CA ALA A 81 -9.60 21.29 -4.24
C ALA A 81 -8.53 20.27 -4.64
N LEU A 82 -7.32 20.35 -4.03
CA LEU A 82 -6.25 19.40 -4.26
C LEU A 82 -6.58 18.02 -3.70
N GLU A 83 -7.19 17.95 -2.52
CA GLU A 83 -7.68 16.72 -1.92
C GLU A 83 -8.71 16.03 -2.83
N GLU A 84 -9.71 16.76 -3.28
CA GLU A 84 -10.76 16.24 -4.17
C GLU A 84 -10.16 15.69 -5.47
N ARG A 85 -9.24 16.43 -6.12
CA ARG A 85 -8.54 15.97 -7.32
C ARG A 85 -7.74 14.69 -7.08
N ALA A 86 -6.94 14.64 -6.01
CA ALA A 86 -6.15 13.46 -5.69
C ALA A 86 -7.04 12.26 -5.37
N MET A 87 -8.17 12.43 -4.69
CA MET A 87 -9.12 11.35 -4.44
C MET A 87 -9.67 10.74 -5.72
N THR A 88 -9.94 11.55 -6.75
CA THR A 88 -10.41 11.04 -8.06
C THR A 88 -9.37 10.19 -8.79
N LYS A 89 -8.08 10.36 -8.48
CA LYS A 89 -6.98 9.55 -9.06
C LYS A 89 -6.85 8.16 -8.42
N GLY A 90 -7.67 7.83 -7.43
CA GLY A 90 -7.74 6.49 -6.83
C GLY A 90 -6.73 6.21 -5.72
N PHE A 91 -6.26 7.24 -5.00
CA PHE A 91 -5.54 7.02 -3.75
C PHE A 91 -6.47 6.38 -2.71
N LEU A 92 -5.90 5.51 -1.90
CA LEU A 92 -6.61 4.89 -0.79
C LEU A 92 -7.07 5.92 0.24
N TYR A 93 -6.23 6.91 0.47
CA TYR A 93 -6.50 8.04 1.33
C TYR A 93 -5.68 9.28 0.94
N VAL A 94 -6.30 10.44 1.10
CA VAL A 94 -5.67 11.76 0.92
C VAL A 94 -5.96 12.60 2.16
N ALA A 95 -4.95 13.30 2.66
CA ALA A 95 -5.16 14.38 3.62
C ALA A 95 -4.50 15.66 3.10
N SER A 96 -5.21 16.75 3.13
CA SER A 96 -4.74 18.01 2.59
C SER A 96 -5.14 19.18 3.50
N GLY A 97 -4.19 20.03 3.83
CA GLY A 97 -4.45 21.19 4.67
C GLY A 97 -3.19 21.88 5.17
N PRO A 98 -3.31 23.15 5.62
CA PRO A 98 -2.15 23.95 6.03
C PRO A 98 -1.32 23.33 7.15
N LEU A 99 -1.97 22.61 8.06
CA LEU A 99 -1.32 21.97 9.22
C LEU A 99 -1.08 20.47 9.04
N VAL A 100 -1.39 19.92 7.88
CA VAL A 100 -1.11 18.51 7.58
C VAL A 100 0.40 18.30 7.50
N ARG A 101 0.87 17.20 8.10
CA ARG A 101 2.27 16.76 8.11
C ARG A 101 2.36 15.28 7.75
N SER A 102 3.55 14.80 7.45
CA SER A 102 3.78 13.39 7.09
C SER A 102 3.29 12.39 8.14
N SER A 103 3.26 12.77 9.41
CA SER A 103 2.74 11.95 10.53
C SER A 103 1.24 12.12 10.79
N TYR A 104 0.57 13.03 10.08
CA TYR A 104 -0.85 13.32 10.31
C TYR A 104 -1.69 12.06 10.11
N LYS A 105 -2.43 11.68 11.16
CA LYS A 105 -3.35 10.52 11.16
C LYS A 105 -2.79 9.21 10.61
N ALA A 106 -1.50 8.98 10.74
CA ALA A 106 -0.83 7.82 10.12
C ALA A 106 -1.45 6.46 10.55
N ALA A 107 -1.89 6.34 11.81
CA ALA A 107 -2.55 5.13 12.31
C ALA A 107 -3.95 4.91 11.70
N GLU A 108 -4.72 5.98 11.49
CA GLU A 108 -6.05 5.90 10.87
C GLU A 108 -5.96 5.41 9.42
N PHE A 109 -4.92 5.82 8.68
CA PHE A 109 -4.69 5.39 7.30
C PHE A 109 -4.37 3.91 7.21
N TYR A 110 -3.56 3.41 8.13
CA TYR A 110 -3.22 2.00 8.19
C TYR A 110 -4.46 1.14 8.45
N ILE A 111 -5.28 1.54 9.43
CA ILE A 111 -6.52 0.82 9.76
C ILE A 111 -7.53 0.88 8.59
N ALA A 112 -7.69 2.03 7.94
CA ALA A 112 -8.58 2.16 6.78
C ALA A 112 -8.12 1.30 5.60
N GLY A 113 -6.81 1.19 5.39
CA GLY A 113 -6.21 0.30 4.39
C GLY A 113 -6.52 -1.16 4.67
N LEU A 114 -6.27 -1.63 5.89
CA LEU A 114 -6.56 -3.00 6.32
C LEU A 114 -8.05 -3.36 6.17
N LEU A 115 -8.96 -2.44 6.52
CA LEU A 115 -10.40 -2.69 6.40
C LEU A 115 -10.85 -2.81 4.94
N ARG A 116 -10.25 -2.02 4.03
CA ARG A 116 -10.54 -2.14 2.58
C ARG A 116 -10.01 -3.43 2.00
N GLN A 117 -8.81 -3.84 2.36
CA GLN A 117 -8.23 -5.13 1.93
C GLN A 117 -9.09 -6.30 2.40
N ARG A 118 -9.54 -6.31 3.65
CA ARG A 118 -10.47 -7.33 4.16
C ARG A 118 -11.77 -7.37 3.38
N LYS A 119 -12.40 -6.22 3.12
CA LYS A 119 -13.64 -6.15 2.32
C LYS A 119 -13.44 -6.64 0.89
N ALA A 120 -12.30 -6.31 0.27
CA ALA A 120 -11.98 -6.79 -1.08
C ALA A 120 -11.77 -8.30 -1.11
N ALA A 121 -11.07 -8.87 -0.12
CA ALA A 121 -10.87 -10.30 0.03
C ALA A 121 -12.19 -11.05 0.29
N GLU A 122 -13.07 -10.52 1.14
CA GLU A 122 -14.40 -11.07 1.40
C GLU A 122 -15.29 -11.03 0.13
N ALA A 123 -15.26 -9.94 -0.63
CA ALA A 123 -15.98 -9.82 -1.90
C ALA A 123 -15.46 -10.80 -2.95
N ALA A 124 -14.14 -11.00 -3.05
CA ALA A 124 -13.53 -11.97 -3.95
C ALA A 124 -13.87 -13.42 -3.56
N ALA A 125 -13.95 -13.73 -2.27
CA ALA A 125 -14.35 -15.05 -1.76
C ALA A 125 -15.83 -15.36 -2.04
N GLN A 126 -16.70 -14.35 -2.06
CA GLN A 126 -18.12 -14.49 -2.35
C GLN A 126 -18.43 -14.64 -3.85
N THR A 127 -17.54 -14.19 -4.74
CA THR A 127 -17.69 -14.31 -6.20
C THR A 127 -17.17 -15.63 -6.76
N ASN A 128 -16.55 -16.50 -5.97
CA ASN A 128 -16.06 -17.80 -6.41
C ASN A 128 -16.59 -18.96 -5.54
N PRO A 129 -17.88 -19.38 -5.65
CA PRO A 129 -18.44 -20.47 -4.86
C PRO A 129 -18.06 -21.88 -5.34
N SER A 130 -17.10 -22.04 -6.25
CA SER A 130 -16.79 -23.33 -6.90
C SER A 130 -15.42 -23.92 -6.54
N ALA A 131 -14.97 -23.77 -5.31
CA ALA A 131 -13.91 -24.63 -4.79
C ALA A 131 -14.53 -25.65 -3.82
N GLN A 132 -15.25 -26.63 -4.38
CA GLN A 132 -15.66 -27.81 -3.65
C GLN A 132 -14.42 -28.58 -3.21
N VAL A 133 -14.31 -28.76 -1.91
CA VAL A 133 -13.40 -29.71 -1.26
C VAL A 133 -13.69 -31.11 -1.85
N PRO A 134 -12.71 -31.86 -2.34
CA PRO A 134 -12.94 -33.27 -2.66
C PRO A 134 -13.17 -34.02 -1.36
N SER A 135 -14.37 -34.53 -1.19
CA SER A 135 -14.74 -35.47 -0.15
C SER A 135 -13.83 -36.68 -0.18
N ALA A 136 -13.17 -36.91 0.94
CA ALA A 136 -12.52 -38.20 1.21
C ALA A 136 -13.59 -39.28 1.19
N GLN A 137 -13.57 -40.14 0.18
CA GLN A 137 -14.34 -41.38 0.16
C GLN A 137 -13.60 -42.45 0.95
N ASP A 138 -14.31 -42.99 1.90
CA ASP A 138 -14.08 -44.24 2.61
C ASP A 138 -13.50 -45.33 1.71
N ASN A 139 -12.43 -45.96 2.18
CA ASN A 139 -12.11 -47.34 1.85
C ASN A 139 -12.01 -48.16 3.13
N THR A 140 -13.16 -48.62 3.56
CA THR A 140 -13.29 -49.80 4.43
C THR A 140 -13.40 -51.05 3.57
N ALA A 141 -12.80 -52.08 4.06
CA ALA A 141 -12.83 -53.49 3.69
C ALA A 141 -11.72 -53.98 2.73
N THR A 142 -10.86 -54.87 3.13
CA THR A 142 -11.17 -56.26 3.44
C THR A 142 -9.96 -56.92 4.11
N THR A 143 -10.25 -57.57 5.21
CA THR A 143 -9.49 -58.60 5.93
C THR A 143 -9.22 -59.82 5.02
N ASN A 144 -8.06 -60.43 5.12
CA ASN A 144 -7.77 -61.86 5.37
C ASN A 144 -6.41 -62.24 4.76
N ALA A 145 -5.63 -62.63 5.64
CA ALA A 145 -5.27 -64.04 5.98
C ALA A 145 -3.95 -64.53 5.34
N VAL A 146 -3.21 -65.10 6.25
CA VAL A 146 -2.46 -66.35 6.18
C VAL A 146 -0.95 -66.28 5.94
N THR A 147 -0.28 -66.49 7.05
CA THR A 147 0.61 -67.58 7.46
C THR A 147 1.99 -67.71 6.81
N GLN A 148 2.98 -67.70 7.71
CA GLN A 148 4.20 -68.51 7.81
C GLN A 148 5.21 -68.44 6.64
N ALA A 149 6.42 -68.22 6.93
CA ALA A 149 7.44 -69.15 7.45
C ALA A 149 8.78 -68.42 7.58
N SER A 150 9.38 -68.54 8.71
CA SER A 150 10.70 -69.12 9.01
C SER A 150 11.88 -68.86 8.06
N GLY A 151 12.94 -68.47 8.71
CA GLY A 151 14.29 -68.87 8.25
C GLY A 151 15.30 -67.75 8.30
N GLU A 152 15.95 -67.59 9.44
CA GLU A 152 17.37 -67.87 9.67
C GLU A 152 18.33 -67.28 8.60
N ASN A 153 19.17 -66.51 9.02
CA ASN A 153 20.56 -66.72 9.44
C ASN A 153 21.54 -65.70 8.85
N THR A 154 22.29 -65.12 9.69
CA THR A 154 23.73 -65.08 9.89
C THR A 154 24.64 -64.27 8.93
N ASN A 155 25.33 -63.39 9.58
CA ASN A 155 26.76 -63.01 9.39
C ASN A 155 27.24 -62.45 8.05
N ILE A 156 27.76 -61.34 8.03
CA ILE A 156 29.17 -60.92 8.37
C ILE A 156 29.18 -59.40 8.50
#